data_9597c64b91eb018b249e050ff7a0b4f5
#
_entry.id   9597c64b91eb018b249e050ff7a0b4f5
#
_cell.length_a   1.000
_cell.length_b   1.000
_cell.length_c   1.000
_cell.angle_alpha   90.00
_cell.angle_beta   90.00
_cell.angle_gamma   90.00
#
_symmetry.space_group_name_H-M   'P 1'
#
loop_
_entity.id
_entity.type
_entity.pdbx_description
1 polymer ?
#
loop_
_entity_poly.entity_id
_entity_poly.type
_entity_poly.pdbx_seq_one_letter_code
_entity_poly.pdbx_strand_id
1 'polypeptide(L)'
;NNAANRKFLKKWYDHCNATYKVAGHNDNIFMVAEAWDGHDIEKQYYKGLISCFEFDFGYKLRDVIKSGNASGFAGTVGKYVSDHTAQRADAITSFFLSNHDQNRFANEIGRNLDKQKLAAAVLLTVPGKPFIYQGEELGYWGSKDGGDEYVRTPILWDKAGKQCAKKGVNNKVDNSMLTADISVEAQQDDKASILNVYKKFAKARNASKALAKGDLKEVSSSNIAIAIWEMNYEGEKVLVVHNVRSNTVTVPISGYSTENELVSNGSISKANNGITMGPYSSVVYKQ
;
A
#
# COMPACT_ATOMS: atom_id res chain seq x y z
N ASN A 1 -15.52 19.22 -7.58
CA ASN A 1 -15.34 18.49 -8.84
C ASN A 1 -16.35 18.95 -9.89
N ASN A 2 -15.92 19.69 -10.89
CA ASN A 2 -16.76 20.14 -12.00
C ASN A 2 -16.04 19.98 -13.35
N ALA A 3 -16.81 20.06 -14.45
CA ALA A 3 -16.27 19.88 -15.80
C ALA A 3 -15.18 20.91 -16.16
N ALA A 4 -15.26 22.14 -15.65
CA ALA A 4 -14.27 23.17 -15.92
C ALA A 4 -12.92 22.82 -15.27
N ASN A 5 -12.91 22.35 -14.01
CA ASN A 5 -11.70 21.89 -13.34
C ASN A 5 -11.05 20.73 -14.08
N ARG A 6 -11.82 19.71 -14.47
CA ARG A 6 -11.30 18.57 -15.24
C ARG A 6 -10.70 19.00 -16.58
N LYS A 7 -11.36 19.93 -17.26
CA LYS A 7 -10.86 20.50 -18.54
C LYS A 7 -9.56 21.30 -18.33
N PHE A 8 -9.45 22.05 -17.25
CA PHE A 8 -8.21 22.75 -16.89
C PHE A 8 -7.08 21.77 -16.57
N LEU A 9 -7.33 20.79 -15.71
CA LEU A 9 -6.36 19.77 -15.33
C LEU A 9 -5.87 18.97 -16.55
N LYS A 10 -6.77 18.67 -17.49
CA LYS A 10 -6.38 18.02 -18.74
C LYS A 10 -5.44 18.86 -19.59
N LYS A 11 -5.74 20.14 -19.76
CA LYS A 11 -4.87 21.07 -20.50
C LYS A 11 -3.50 21.22 -19.84
N TRP A 12 -3.49 21.28 -18.51
CA TRP A 12 -2.25 21.37 -17.74
C TRP A 12 -1.42 20.09 -17.87
N TYR A 13 -2.05 18.93 -17.70
CA TYR A 13 -1.38 17.64 -17.90
C TYR A 13 -0.82 17.49 -19.33
N ASP A 14 -1.63 17.80 -20.35
CA ASP A 14 -1.20 17.69 -21.75
C ASP A 14 0.02 18.58 -22.04
N HIS A 15 0.04 19.81 -21.50
CA HIS A 15 1.19 20.73 -21.63
C HIS A 15 2.44 20.19 -20.93
N CYS A 16 2.33 19.76 -19.68
CA CYS A 16 3.44 19.17 -18.94
C CYS A 16 3.98 17.91 -19.64
N ASN A 17 3.09 17.03 -20.11
CA ASN A 17 3.48 15.80 -20.78
C ASN A 17 4.18 16.07 -22.14
N ALA A 18 3.70 17.04 -22.91
CA ALA A 18 4.34 17.45 -24.15
C ALA A 18 5.76 18.00 -23.88
N THR A 19 5.92 18.86 -22.88
CA THR A 19 7.22 19.41 -22.46
C THR A 19 8.17 18.32 -21.97
N TYR A 20 7.67 17.37 -21.19
CA TYR A 20 8.43 16.22 -20.70
C TYR A 20 8.96 15.36 -21.85
N LYS A 21 8.14 15.12 -22.89
CA LYS A 21 8.55 14.37 -24.09
C LYS A 21 9.57 15.12 -24.93
N VAL A 22 9.44 16.44 -25.08
CA VAL A 22 10.43 17.28 -25.77
C VAL A 22 11.81 17.22 -25.05
N ALA A 23 11.82 17.05 -23.73
CA ALA A 23 13.04 16.84 -22.96
C ALA A 23 13.68 15.43 -23.15
N GLY A 24 13.13 14.60 -24.03
CA GLY A 24 13.71 13.31 -24.42
C GLY A 24 13.16 12.09 -23.66
N HIS A 25 12.09 12.24 -22.90
CA HIS A 25 11.45 11.12 -22.20
C HIS A 25 10.43 10.40 -23.11
N ASN A 26 10.50 9.08 -23.15
CA ASN A 26 9.58 8.25 -23.94
C ASN A 26 8.24 7.98 -23.22
N ASP A 27 8.27 7.96 -21.88
CA ASP A 27 7.11 7.70 -21.04
C ASP A 27 6.20 8.92 -20.91
N ASN A 28 4.97 8.72 -20.46
CA ASN A 28 4.14 9.81 -20.00
C ASN A 28 4.61 10.32 -18.64
N ILE A 29 4.59 11.66 -18.46
CA ILE A 29 4.88 12.25 -17.15
C ILE A 29 3.92 11.71 -16.11
N PHE A 30 4.44 11.27 -14.95
CA PHE A 30 3.60 10.90 -13.83
C PHE A 30 3.22 12.13 -13.02
N MET A 31 1.93 12.42 -12.96
CA MET A 31 1.36 13.49 -12.15
C MET A 31 0.22 12.91 -11.32
N VAL A 32 0.28 13.08 -10.01
CA VAL A 32 -0.75 12.62 -9.09
C VAL A 32 -1.51 13.82 -8.51
N ALA A 33 -2.84 13.72 -8.50
CA ALA A 33 -3.70 14.70 -7.83
C ALA A 33 -4.07 14.22 -6.43
N GLU A 34 -4.42 15.18 -5.59
CA GLU A 34 -5.11 14.93 -4.33
C GLU A 34 -6.54 15.46 -4.44
N ALA A 35 -7.49 14.55 -4.34
CA ALA A 35 -8.91 14.87 -4.24
C ALA A 35 -9.46 14.07 -3.05
N TRP A 36 -9.47 14.71 -1.87
CA TRP A 36 -9.97 14.04 -0.66
C TRP A 36 -11.48 13.93 -0.70
N ASP A 37 -11.94 12.91 -1.38
CA ASP A 37 -13.36 12.60 -1.56
C ASP A 37 -13.51 11.09 -1.73
N GLY A 38 -14.75 10.57 -1.73
CA GLY A 38 -15.02 9.17 -2.02
C GLY A 38 -14.72 8.81 -3.48
N HIS A 39 -14.45 7.53 -3.72
CA HIS A 39 -14.08 6.97 -5.02
C HIS A 39 -14.93 7.46 -6.21
N ASP A 40 -16.25 7.57 -6.04
CA ASP A 40 -17.15 7.98 -7.12
C ASP A 40 -16.94 9.43 -7.61
N ILE A 41 -16.40 10.29 -6.76
CA ILE A 41 -16.01 11.65 -7.12
C ILE A 41 -14.56 11.67 -7.59
N GLU A 42 -13.66 11.00 -6.84
CA GLU A 42 -12.23 10.94 -7.13
C GLU A 42 -11.96 10.41 -8.55
N LYS A 43 -12.56 9.30 -8.95
CA LYS A 43 -12.37 8.71 -10.29
C LYS A 43 -12.63 9.66 -11.45
N GLN A 44 -13.46 10.70 -11.25
CA GLN A 44 -13.73 11.69 -12.30
C GLN A 44 -12.51 12.56 -12.66
N TYR A 45 -11.52 12.66 -11.77
CA TYR A 45 -10.30 13.43 -12.01
C TYR A 45 -9.39 12.77 -13.04
N TYR A 46 -9.50 11.45 -13.23
CA TYR A 46 -8.78 10.74 -14.31
C TYR A 46 -9.15 11.18 -15.72
N LYS A 47 -10.28 11.85 -15.92
CA LYS A 47 -10.58 12.55 -17.18
C LYS A 47 -9.62 13.69 -17.50
N GLY A 48 -8.87 14.16 -16.49
CA GLY A 48 -7.92 15.27 -16.63
C GLY A 48 -6.47 14.88 -16.33
N LEU A 49 -6.23 13.91 -15.46
CA LEU A 49 -4.89 13.54 -14.98
C LEU A 49 -4.64 12.04 -15.14
N ILE A 50 -3.39 11.64 -15.09
CA ILE A 50 -3.00 10.23 -15.20
C ILE A 50 -3.20 9.49 -13.87
N SER A 51 -3.21 10.20 -12.75
CA SER A 51 -3.32 9.60 -11.41
C SER A 51 -3.98 10.54 -10.41
N CYS A 52 -4.65 9.94 -9.44
CA CYS A 52 -5.16 10.58 -8.24
C CYS A 52 -4.97 9.65 -7.04
N PHE A 53 -4.86 10.21 -5.84
CA PHE A 53 -4.81 9.41 -4.60
C PHE A 53 -6.18 8.79 -4.32
N GLU A 54 -6.22 7.45 -4.18
CA GLU A 54 -7.41 6.69 -3.83
C GLU A 54 -7.53 6.57 -2.31
N PHE A 55 -8.32 7.45 -1.71
CA PHE A 55 -8.51 7.53 -0.24
C PHE A 55 -9.32 6.36 0.32
N ASP A 56 -10.30 5.85 -0.42
CA ASP A 56 -11.17 4.78 0.07
C ASP A 56 -10.41 3.46 0.27
N PHE A 57 -9.26 3.27 -0.39
CA PHE A 57 -8.41 2.11 -0.20
C PHE A 57 -7.91 1.99 1.26
N GLY A 58 -7.33 3.06 1.81
CA GLY A 58 -6.83 3.05 3.18
C GLY A 58 -7.95 2.79 4.20
N TYR A 59 -9.11 3.42 4.01
CA TYR A 59 -10.28 3.19 4.86
C TYR A 59 -10.79 1.75 4.74
N LYS A 60 -10.88 1.22 3.54
CA LYS A 60 -11.33 -0.16 3.30
C LYS A 60 -10.39 -1.18 3.93
N LEU A 61 -9.07 -1.01 3.76
CA LEU A 61 -8.09 -1.91 4.36
C LEU A 61 -8.10 -1.85 5.90
N ARG A 62 -8.23 -0.65 6.48
CA ARG A 62 -8.44 -0.47 7.92
C ARG A 62 -9.61 -1.31 8.43
N ASP A 63 -10.76 -1.21 7.76
CA ASP A 63 -11.99 -1.90 8.17
C ASP A 63 -11.86 -3.43 8.02
N VAL A 64 -11.19 -3.90 6.97
CA VAL A 64 -10.84 -5.32 6.77
C VAL A 64 -9.97 -5.82 7.93
N ILE A 65 -8.92 -5.10 8.29
CA ILE A 65 -8.00 -5.51 9.38
C ILE A 65 -8.70 -5.46 10.75
N LYS A 66 -9.58 -4.47 10.98
CA LYS A 66 -10.33 -4.35 12.25
C LYS A 66 -11.38 -5.43 12.40
N SER A 67 -12.10 -5.73 11.35
CA SER A 67 -13.17 -6.76 11.37
C SER A 67 -12.62 -8.18 11.21
N GLY A 68 -11.43 -8.34 10.63
CA GLY A 68 -10.91 -9.64 10.20
C GLY A 68 -11.73 -10.27 9.07
N ASN A 69 -12.41 -9.46 8.26
CA ASN A 69 -13.24 -9.92 7.15
C ASN A 69 -12.74 -9.31 5.83
N ALA A 70 -12.11 -10.15 5.01
CA ALA A 70 -11.54 -9.80 3.72
C ALA A 70 -12.46 -10.07 2.52
N SER A 71 -13.72 -10.51 2.76
CA SER A 71 -14.65 -10.83 1.67
C SER A 71 -14.85 -9.64 0.73
N GLY A 72 -14.64 -9.85 -0.56
CA GLY A 72 -14.78 -8.83 -1.60
C GLY A 72 -13.74 -7.70 -1.57
N PHE A 73 -12.69 -7.81 -0.73
CA PHE A 73 -11.64 -6.80 -0.68
C PHE A 73 -10.87 -6.72 -2.01
N ALA A 74 -10.43 -7.86 -2.53
CA ALA A 74 -9.71 -7.92 -3.80
C ALA A 74 -10.57 -7.40 -4.97
N GLY A 75 -11.85 -7.78 -5.01
CA GLY A 75 -12.81 -7.27 -6.00
C GLY A 75 -13.01 -5.75 -5.89
N THR A 76 -13.05 -5.20 -4.66
CA THR A 76 -13.12 -3.74 -4.45
C THR A 76 -11.87 -3.04 -5.00
N VAL A 77 -10.68 -3.56 -4.72
CA VAL A 77 -9.42 -2.99 -5.26
C VAL A 77 -9.39 -3.07 -6.78
N GLY A 78 -9.77 -4.22 -7.36
CA GLY A 78 -9.89 -4.38 -8.82
C GLY A 78 -10.88 -3.40 -9.44
N LYS A 79 -12.01 -3.14 -8.74
CA LYS A 79 -13.00 -2.16 -9.17
C LYS A 79 -12.43 -0.73 -9.20
N TYR A 80 -11.67 -0.31 -8.20
CA TYR A 80 -11.02 1.00 -8.21
C TYR A 80 -10.17 1.17 -9.49
N VAL A 81 -9.30 0.20 -9.77
CA VAL A 81 -8.44 0.24 -10.95
C VAL A 81 -9.25 0.26 -12.24
N SER A 82 -10.27 -0.60 -12.37
CA SER A 82 -11.12 -0.67 -13.58
C SER A 82 -11.93 0.60 -13.79
N ASP A 83 -12.45 1.22 -12.74
CA ASP A 83 -13.17 2.49 -12.82
C ASP A 83 -12.24 3.64 -13.27
N HIS A 84 -10.97 3.66 -12.82
CA HIS A 84 -9.98 4.63 -13.25
C HIS A 84 -9.61 4.44 -14.73
N THR A 85 -9.32 3.21 -15.13
CA THR A 85 -8.99 2.91 -16.53
C THR A 85 -10.16 3.14 -17.48
N ALA A 86 -11.41 3.01 -17.02
CA ALA A 86 -12.59 3.39 -17.76
C ALA A 86 -12.71 4.90 -18.02
N GLN A 87 -12.13 5.74 -17.16
CA GLN A 87 -12.07 7.20 -17.38
C GLN A 87 -10.89 7.59 -18.28
N ARG A 88 -9.79 6.83 -18.23
CA ARG A 88 -8.55 7.09 -18.93
C ARG A 88 -7.76 5.79 -19.09
N ALA A 89 -7.50 5.36 -20.31
CA ALA A 89 -6.89 4.05 -20.60
C ALA A 89 -5.47 3.86 -19.99
N ASP A 90 -4.68 4.95 -19.86
CA ASP A 90 -3.36 4.95 -19.24
C ASP A 90 -3.38 5.40 -17.77
N ALA A 91 -4.54 5.30 -17.11
CA ALA A 91 -4.69 5.65 -15.71
C ALA A 91 -3.79 4.80 -14.80
N ILE A 92 -3.22 5.45 -13.80
CA ILE A 92 -2.38 4.80 -12.77
C ILE A 92 -3.00 5.08 -11.41
N THR A 93 -3.58 4.09 -10.78
CA THR A 93 -4.13 4.24 -9.43
C THR A 93 -3.02 4.44 -8.43
N SER A 94 -3.14 5.45 -7.55
CA SER A 94 -2.19 5.71 -6.47
C SER A 94 -2.80 5.35 -5.12
N PHE A 95 -2.44 4.17 -4.63
CA PHE A 95 -2.86 3.68 -3.32
C PHE A 95 -1.91 4.14 -2.21
N PHE A 96 -2.46 4.42 -1.03
CA PHE A 96 -1.72 4.77 0.18
C PHE A 96 -2.53 4.37 1.42
N LEU A 97 -1.89 4.27 2.57
CA LEU A 97 -2.56 3.90 3.83
C LEU A 97 -3.00 5.13 4.61
N SER A 98 -2.13 6.10 4.75
CA SER A 98 -2.39 7.40 5.38
C SER A 98 -1.45 8.47 4.82
N ASN A 99 -1.70 9.73 5.17
CA ASN A 99 -0.86 10.85 4.79
C ASN A 99 -0.68 11.85 5.95
N HIS A 100 -0.08 13.00 5.68
CA HIS A 100 0.19 14.05 6.66
C HIS A 100 -1.06 14.81 7.16
N ASP A 101 -2.22 14.57 6.56
CA ASP A 101 -3.50 15.20 6.91
C ASP A 101 -4.48 14.25 7.60
N GLN A 102 -4.11 12.98 7.74
CA GLN A 102 -4.90 11.94 8.38
C GLN A 102 -4.22 11.42 9.66
N ASN A 103 -4.98 10.71 10.50
CA ASN A 103 -4.38 9.83 11.49
C ASN A 103 -3.44 8.84 10.82
N ARG A 104 -2.28 8.56 11.42
CA ARG A 104 -1.41 7.50 10.90
C ARG A 104 -2.14 6.16 10.93
N PHE A 105 -1.97 5.37 9.88
CA PHE A 105 -2.68 4.09 9.72
C PHE A 105 -2.47 3.16 10.92
N ALA A 106 -1.27 3.12 11.48
CA ALA A 106 -0.96 2.34 12.69
C ALA A 106 -1.88 2.70 13.87
N ASN A 107 -2.23 3.98 14.03
CA ASN A 107 -3.15 4.42 15.09
C ASN A 107 -4.55 3.85 14.89
N GLU A 108 -5.02 3.80 13.65
CA GLU A 108 -6.35 3.31 13.28
C GLU A 108 -6.54 1.80 13.48
N ILE A 109 -5.45 1.01 13.46
CA ILE A 109 -5.46 -0.46 13.65
C ILE A 109 -4.94 -0.90 15.01
N GLY A 110 -4.94 0.02 16.01
CA GLY A 110 -4.59 -0.26 17.40
C GLY A 110 -3.09 -0.42 17.66
N ARG A 111 -2.24 0.19 16.83
CA ARG A 111 -0.77 0.20 16.97
C ARG A 111 -0.13 -1.20 17.00
N ASN A 112 -0.84 -2.20 16.50
CA ASN A 112 -0.37 -3.58 16.46
C ASN A 112 0.63 -3.76 15.30
N LEU A 113 1.85 -4.18 15.60
CA LEU A 113 2.94 -4.27 14.64
C LEU A 113 2.69 -5.33 13.55
N ASP A 114 2.08 -6.47 13.90
CA ASP A 114 1.78 -7.51 12.90
C ASP A 114 0.72 -7.06 11.91
N LYS A 115 -0.29 -6.31 12.38
CA LYS A 115 -1.28 -5.68 11.51
C LYS A 115 -0.66 -4.60 10.60
N GLN A 116 0.34 -3.85 11.09
CA GLN A 116 1.07 -2.88 10.28
C GLN A 116 1.91 -3.58 9.20
N LYS A 117 2.60 -4.68 9.54
CA LYS A 117 3.35 -5.51 8.58
C LYS A 117 2.43 -6.11 7.51
N LEU A 118 1.24 -6.57 7.91
CA LEU A 118 0.21 -7.02 6.97
C LEU A 118 -0.21 -5.88 6.04
N ALA A 119 -0.51 -4.69 6.56
CA ALA A 119 -0.92 -3.54 5.76
C ALA A 119 0.16 -3.12 4.74
N ALA A 120 1.44 -3.13 5.15
CA ALA A 120 2.58 -2.92 4.27
C ALA A 120 2.62 -3.94 3.11
N ALA A 121 2.44 -5.23 3.43
CA ALA A 121 2.42 -6.29 2.42
C ALA A 121 1.25 -6.12 1.45
N VAL A 122 0.06 -5.77 1.94
CA VAL A 122 -1.11 -5.49 1.08
C VAL A 122 -0.85 -4.30 0.17
N LEU A 123 -0.40 -3.16 0.72
CA LEU A 123 -0.10 -1.95 -0.06
C LEU A 123 0.90 -2.22 -1.19
N LEU A 124 1.93 -3.01 -0.93
CA LEU A 124 2.99 -3.31 -1.89
C LEU A 124 2.67 -4.44 -2.88
N THR A 125 1.51 -5.10 -2.73
CA THR A 125 1.06 -6.19 -3.62
C THR A 125 -0.22 -5.86 -4.42
N VAL A 126 -0.88 -4.74 -4.16
CA VAL A 126 -1.98 -4.23 -5.01
C VAL A 126 -1.44 -3.59 -6.29
N PRO A 127 -2.25 -3.49 -7.38
CA PRO A 127 -1.83 -2.84 -8.63
C PRO A 127 -1.55 -1.33 -8.46
N GLY A 128 -1.09 -0.69 -9.52
CA GLY A 128 -0.86 0.77 -9.54
C GLY A 128 0.46 1.21 -8.88
N LYS A 129 0.53 2.44 -8.39
CA LYS A 129 1.71 2.99 -7.70
C LYS A 129 1.42 3.21 -6.22
N PRO A 130 1.99 2.40 -5.31
CA PRO A 130 1.84 2.58 -3.88
C PRO A 130 2.64 3.79 -3.39
N PHE A 131 2.05 4.55 -2.46
CA PHE A 131 2.71 5.63 -1.74
C PHE A 131 2.84 5.25 -0.28
N ILE A 132 4.03 5.42 0.26
CA ILE A 132 4.36 5.14 1.67
C ILE A 132 4.51 6.48 2.38
N TYR A 133 3.70 6.72 3.40
CA TYR A 133 3.87 7.92 4.22
C TYR A 133 5.08 7.75 5.15
N GLN A 134 5.98 8.72 5.14
CA GLN A 134 7.23 8.68 5.90
C GLN A 134 7.03 8.30 7.37
N GLY A 135 7.85 7.37 7.88
CA GLY A 135 7.74 6.80 9.23
C GLY A 135 6.78 5.62 9.35
N GLU A 136 5.91 5.39 8.36
CA GLU A 136 5.04 4.21 8.31
C GLU A 136 5.88 2.93 8.26
N GLU A 137 6.99 2.96 7.52
CA GLU A 137 7.98 1.89 7.42
C GLU A 137 8.76 1.63 8.71
N LEU A 138 8.66 2.53 9.68
CA LEU A 138 9.26 2.38 11.00
C LEU A 138 8.23 2.01 12.10
N GLY A 139 6.95 1.94 11.72
CA GLY A 139 5.87 1.64 12.67
C GLY A 139 5.31 2.87 13.38
N TYR A 140 5.53 4.07 12.85
CA TYR A 140 5.04 5.31 13.44
C TYR A 140 3.52 5.33 13.55
N TRP A 141 3.04 5.83 14.69
CA TRP A 141 1.62 6.05 14.97
C TRP A 141 1.39 7.52 15.37
N GLY A 142 0.16 7.97 15.37
CA GLY A 142 -0.21 9.31 15.76
C GLY A 142 -1.64 9.66 15.36
N SER A 143 -2.28 10.55 16.14
CA SER A 143 -3.62 11.08 15.88
C SER A 143 -3.57 12.58 15.62
N LYS A 144 -4.41 13.04 14.70
CA LYS A 144 -4.62 14.47 14.41
C LYS A 144 -5.36 15.22 15.53
N ASP A 145 -5.97 14.49 16.48
CA ASP A 145 -6.77 15.13 17.56
C ASP A 145 -5.94 16.12 18.40
N GLY A 146 -4.63 15.89 18.50
CA GLY A 146 -3.70 16.78 19.18
C GLY A 146 -3.09 17.87 18.31
N GLY A 147 -3.22 17.77 16.98
CA GLY A 147 -2.60 18.67 16.01
C GLY A 147 -1.71 17.98 14.98
N ASP A 148 -1.20 18.74 14.04
CA ASP A 148 -0.38 18.22 12.92
C ASP A 148 0.95 17.62 13.38
N GLU A 149 1.55 18.13 14.42
CA GLU A 149 2.81 17.64 14.98
C GLU A 149 2.77 16.17 15.37
N TYR A 150 1.60 15.65 15.76
CA TYR A 150 1.42 14.26 16.17
C TYR A 150 1.38 13.26 15.02
N VAL A 151 1.16 13.73 13.79
CA VAL A 151 1.17 12.88 12.60
C VAL A 151 2.33 13.21 11.66
N ARG A 152 3.02 14.35 11.84
CA ARG A 152 4.14 14.83 11.01
C ARG A 152 5.47 14.73 11.75
N THR A 153 5.63 13.69 12.56
CA THR A 153 6.81 13.40 13.37
C THR A 153 8.03 13.14 12.48
N PRO A 154 9.20 13.75 12.77
CA PRO A 154 10.41 13.56 11.97
C PRO A 154 10.97 12.13 12.12
N ILE A 155 11.73 11.70 11.11
CA ILE A 155 12.39 10.38 11.13
C ILE A 155 13.46 10.34 12.21
N LEU A 156 13.43 9.28 13.01
CA LEU A 156 14.45 8.91 13.98
C LEU A 156 15.49 8.00 13.31
N TRP A 157 16.63 8.57 12.94
CA TRP A 157 17.67 7.85 12.21
C TRP A 157 18.51 6.97 13.11
N ASP A 158 18.87 7.46 14.29
CA ASP A 158 19.70 6.76 15.27
C ASP A 158 18.99 6.59 16.61
N LYS A 159 19.39 5.57 17.38
CA LYS A 159 18.79 5.23 18.68
C LYS A 159 18.92 6.34 19.73
N ALA A 160 19.92 7.19 19.60
CA ALA A 160 20.18 8.29 20.53
C ALA A 160 19.42 9.58 20.15
N GLY A 161 18.74 9.61 19.02
CA GLY A 161 17.99 10.77 18.51
C GLY A 161 18.86 11.96 18.14
N LYS A 162 20.15 11.77 17.91
CA LYS A 162 21.09 12.85 17.53
C LYS A 162 20.82 13.35 16.12
N GLN A 163 20.42 12.46 15.22
CA GLN A 163 20.11 12.74 13.82
C GLN A 163 18.61 12.95 13.57
N CYS A 164 17.83 13.22 14.59
CA CYS A 164 16.42 13.57 14.47
C CYS A 164 16.25 15.09 14.34
N ALA A 165 15.29 15.54 13.51
CA ALA A 165 14.97 16.96 13.40
C ALA A 165 14.50 17.51 14.75
N LYS A 166 15.01 18.69 15.15
CA LYS A 166 14.72 19.33 16.45
C LYS A 166 13.50 20.24 16.39
N LYS A 167 13.05 20.61 15.19
CA LYS A 167 11.87 21.44 14.94
C LYS A 167 10.99 20.79 13.90
N GLY A 168 9.74 20.63 14.23
CA GLY A 168 8.71 20.12 13.34
C GLY A 168 7.67 21.19 13.02
N VAL A 169 6.48 20.76 12.65
CA VAL A 169 5.32 21.62 12.40
C VAL A 169 5.03 22.48 13.65
N ASN A 170 4.71 23.75 13.44
CA ASN A 170 4.46 24.73 14.52
C ASN A 170 5.62 24.85 15.53
N ASN A 171 6.88 24.59 15.11
CA ASN A 171 8.06 24.54 15.98
C ASN A 171 7.97 23.47 17.09
N LYS A 172 7.08 22.51 16.96
CA LYS A 172 6.91 21.39 17.89
C LYS A 172 7.36 20.10 17.24
N VAL A 173 7.75 19.15 18.06
CA VAL A 173 7.99 17.75 17.68
C VAL A 173 7.31 16.89 18.74
N ASP A 174 6.39 16.04 18.31
CA ASP A 174 5.91 14.99 19.21
C ASP A 174 6.94 13.88 19.27
N ASN A 175 7.57 13.75 20.44
CA ASN A 175 8.56 12.73 20.73
C ASN A 175 7.95 11.53 21.49
N SER A 176 6.65 11.50 21.74
CA SER A 176 6.01 10.50 22.59
C SER A 176 6.17 9.07 22.07
N MET A 177 6.32 8.91 20.75
CA MET A 177 6.57 7.61 20.13
C MET A 177 8.03 7.36 19.76
N LEU A 178 8.92 8.35 19.85
CA LEU A 178 10.30 8.24 19.38
C LEU A 178 11.17 7.46 20.40
N THR A 179 10.92 6.17 20.49
CA THR A 179 11.72 5.22 21.27
C THR A 179 12.83 4.61 20.41
N ALA A 180 13.91 4.16 21.02
CA ALA A 180 15.09 3.68 20.29
C ALA A 180 14.78 2.56 19.29
N ASP A 181 13.81 1.70 19.60
CA ASP A 181 13.40 0.54 18.80
C ASP A 181 12.71 0.91 17.48
N ILE A 182 12.14 2.11 17.36
CA ILE A 182 11.53 2.60 16.12
C ILE A 182 12.49 3.42 15.26
N SER A 183 13.76 3.50 15.60
CA SER A 183 14.78 4.14 14.78
C SER A 183 15.19 3.29 13.58
N VAL A 184 15.69 3.94 12.53
CA VAL A 184 16.28 3.24 11.37
C VAL A 184 17.42 2.34 11.83
N GLU A 185 18.31 2.85 12.70
CA GLU A 185 19.45 2.11 13.25
C GLU A 185 19.02 0.83 13.99
N ALA A 186 17.91 0.86 14.73
CA ALA A 186 17.44 -0.33 15.44
C ALA A 186 16.86 -1.39 14.51
N GLN A 187 16.23 -0.95 13.42
CA GLN A 187 15.44 -1.84 12.56
C GLN A 187 16.18 -2.33 11.31
N GLN A 188 17.22 -1.62 10.85
CA GLN A 188 17.84 -1.92 9.56
C GLN A 188 18.41 -3.34 9.46
N ASP A 189 18.95 -3.88 10.56
CA ASP A 189 19.58 -5.21 10.61
C ASP A 189 18.68 -6.30 11.21
N ASP A 190 17.54 -5.92 11.81
CA ASP A 190 16.51 -6.85 12.28
C ASP A 190 15.62 -7.31 11.11
N LYS A 191 15.85 -8.53 10.62
CA LYS A 191 15.09 -9.14 9.52
C LYS A 191 13.57 -9.21 9.79
N ALA A 192 13.15 -9.21 11.05
CA ALA A 192 11.75 -9.26 11.45
C ALA A 192 11.12 -7.86 11.62
N SER A 193 11.90 -6.78 11.54
CA SER A 193 11.42 -5.41 11.69
C SER A 193 10.41 -5.03 10.59
N ILE A 194 9.55 -4.06 10.88
CA ILE A 194 8.61 -3.53 9.89
C ILE A 194 9.38 -2.87 8.72
N LEU A 195 10.49 -2.20 8.97
CA LEU A 195 11.35 -1.63 7.93
C LEU A 195 11.80 -2.70 6.92
N ASN A 196 12.22 -3.87 7.40
CA ASN A 196 12.65 -4.94 6.53
C ASN A 196 11.47 -5.66 5.85
N VAL A 197 10.26 -5.61 6.40
CA VAL A 197 9.05 -6.03 5.68
C VAL A 197 8.78 -5.10 4.49
N TYR A 198 8.80 -3.78 4.68
CA TYR A 198 8.68 -2.82 3.57
C TYR A 198 9.76 -3.05 2.51
N LYS A 199 11.03 -3.16 2.91
CA LYS A 199 12.16 -3.41 1.98
C LYS A 199 11.96 -4.67 1.15
N LYS A 200 11.61 -5.81 1.78
CA LYS A 200 11.48 -7.08 1.05
C LYS A 200 10.28 -7.09 0.08
N PHE A 201 9.13 -6.55 0.46
CA PHE A 201 7.98 -6.46 -0.43
C PHE A 201 8.20 -5.45 -1.56
N ALA A 202 8.83 -4.30 -1.30
CA ALA A 202 9.23 -3.36 -2.35
C ALA A 202 10.24 -4.00 -3.33
N LYS A 203 11.22 -4.75 -2.82
CA LYS A 203 12.17 -5.50 -3.66
C LYS A 203 11.47 -6.55 -4.52
N ALA A 204 10.55 -7.33 -3.94
CA ALA A 204 9.78 -8.32 -4.67
C ALA A 204 8.90 -7.67 -5.76
N ARG A 205 8.24 -6.54 -5.45
CA ARG A 205 7.47 -5.77 -6.41
C ARG A 205 8.32 -5.30 -7.59
N ASN A 206 9.50 -4.76 -7.32
CA ASN A 206 10.41 -4.29 -8.38
C ASN A 206 11.00 -5.45 -9.22
N ALA A 207 11.11 -6.64 -8.66
CA ALA A 207 11.60 -7.83 -9.35
C ALA A 207 10.53 -8.57 -10.17
N SER A 208 9.24 -8.30 -9.93
CA SER A 208 8.11 -8.94 -10.61
C SER A 208 7.31 -7.93 -11.44
N LYS A 209 7.28 -8.12 -12.74
CA LYS A 209 6.44 -7.31 -13.63
C LYS A 209 4.96 -7.48 -13.31
N ALA A 210 4.52 -8.69 -12.97
CA ALA A 210 3.15 -8.96 -12.56
C ALA A 210 2.76 -8.13 -11.33
N LEU A 211 3.58 -8.08 -10.27
CA LEU A 211 3.31 -7.23 -9.10
C LEU A 211 3.34 -5.74 -9.43
N ALA A 212 4.29 -5.32 -10.27
CA ALA A 212 4.51 -3.89 -10.55
C ALA A 212 3.47 -3.30 -11.52
N LYS A 213 2.99 -4.09 -12.50
CA LYS A 213 2.22 -3.62 -13.65
C LYS A 213 1.00 -4.49 -13.98
N GLY A 214 0.82 -5.62 -13.28
CA GLY A 214 -0.20 -6.61 -13.63
C GLY A 214 -1.62 -6.17 -13.28
N ASP A 215 -2.56 -6.79 -13.97
CA ASP A 215 -3.98 -6.69 -13.68
C ASP A 215 -4.34 -7.62 -12.53
N LEU A 216 -5.15 -7.12 -11.60
CA LEU A 216 -5.64 -7.89 -10.46
C LEU A 216 -6.90 -8.66 -10.85
N LYS A 217 -6.89 -9.96 -10.57
CA LYS A 217 -8.05 -10.84 -10.65
C LYS A 217 -8.32 -11.46 -9.29
N GLU A 218 -9.48 -11.18 -8.72
CA GLU A 218 -9.91 -11.80 -7.46
C GLU A 218 -9.98 -13.33 -7.60
N VAL A 219 -9.43 -14.04 -6.62
CA VAL A 219 -9.59 -15.47 -6.46
C VAL A 219 -10.61 -15.73 -5.35
N SER A 220 -11.59 -16.57 -5.61
CA SER A 220 -12.63 -16.87 -4.62
C SER A 220 -12.05 -17.64 -3.43
N SER A 221 -12.39 -17.19 -2.23
CA SER A 221 -12.11 -17.91 -0.97
C SER A 221 -13.39 -18.06 -0.17
N SER A 222 -13.65 -19.28 0.33
CA SER A 222 -14.73 -19.53 1.31
C SER A 222 -14.37 -19.04 2.72
N ASN A 223 -13.09 -18.74 2.96
CA ASN A 223 -12.62 -18.26 4.26
C ASN A 223 -12.54 -16.74 4.26
N ILE A 224 -13.41 -16.10 5.02
CA ILE A 224 -13.47 -14.64 5.13
C ILE A 224 -12.21 -13.98 5.72
N ALA A 225 -11.32 -14.76 6.35
CA ALA A 225 -10.04 -14.29 6.84
C ALA A 225 -9.00 -14.03 5.72
N ILE A 226 -9.28 -14.51 4.51
CA ILE A 226 -8.31 -14.57 3.42
C ILE A 226 -8.67 -13.55 2.33
N ALA A 227 -7.75 -12.63 2.08
CA ALA A 227 -7.69 -11.84 0.87
C ALA A 227 -6.74 -12.54 -0.11
N ILE A 228 -7.23 -12.89 -1.30
CA ILE A 228 -6.46 -13.64 -2.29
C ILE A 228 -6.77 -13.14 -3.70
N TRP A 229 -5.73 -12.96 -4.51
CA TRP A 229 -5.84 -12.55 -5.91
C TRP A 229 -4.65 -12.99 -6.75
N GLU A 230 -4.86 -13.08 -8.06
CA GLU A 230 -3.79 -13.19 -9.03
C GLU A 230 -3.43 -11.81 -9.60
N MET A 231 -2.14 -11.63 -9.89
CA MET A 231 -1.66 -10.53 -10.74
C MET A 231 -1.07 -11.13 -12.01
N ASN A 232 -1.40 -10.58 -13.17
CA ASN A 232 -0.90 -11.06 -14.46
C ASN A 232 -0.39 -9.90 -15.33
N TYR A 233 0.81 -10.07 -15.87
CA TYR A 233 1.40 -9.13 -16.82
C TYR A 233 2.21 -9.90 -17.87
N GLU A 234 1.82 -9.81 -19.14
CA GLU A 234 2.52 -10.43 -20.29
C GLU A 234 2.87 -11.92 -20.06
N GLY A 235 1.99 -12.67 -19.42
CA GLY A 235 2.18 -14.09 -19.11
C GLY A 235 2.91 -14.38 -17.81
N GLU A 236 3.57 -13.42 -17.16
CA GLU A 236 4.04 -13.58 -15.79
C GLU A 236 2.83 -13.51 -14.85
N LYS A 237 2.68 -14.52 -14.00
CA LYS A 237 1.61 -14.57 -13.00
C LYS A 237 2.14 -14.77 -11.61
N VAL A 238 1.52 -14.11 -10.66
CA VAL A 238 1.74 -14.33 -9.23
C VAL A 238 0.42 -14.48 -8.50
N LEU A 239 0.42 -15.31 -7.47
CA LEU A 239 -0.68 -15.44 -6.51
C LEU A 239 -0.30 -14.70 -5.23
N VAL A 240 -1.16 -13.80 -4.78
CA VAL A 240 -1.01 -13.02 -3.55
C VAL A 240 -2.03 -13.51 -2.54
N VAL A 241 -1.59 -13.82 -1.32
CA VAL A 241 -2.45 -14.33 -0.24
C VAL A 241 -2.14 -13.62 1.05
N HIS A 242 -3.18 -13.13 1.72
CA HIS A 242 -3.09 -12.46 3.03
C HIS A 242 -4.09 -13.06 4.02
N ASN A 243 -3.63 -13.39 5.22
CA ASN A 243 -4.48 -13.71 6.35
C ASN A 243 -4.68 -12.44 7.20
N VAL A 244 -5.90 -11.92 7.24
CA VAL A 244 -6.23 -10.67 7.96
C VAL A 244 -6.65 -10.88 9.41
N ARG A 245 -6.55 -12.10 9.94
CA ARG A 245 -6.96 -12.47 11.31
C ARG A 245 -5.81 -12.88 12.20
N SER A 246 -6.11 -12.93 13.50
CA SER A 246 -5.19 -13.37 14.56
C SER A 246 -5.14 -14.89 14.76
N ASN A 247 -5.84 -15.66 13.95
CA ASN A 247 -5.82 -17.14 13.99
C ASN A 247 -5.11 -17.73 12.79
N THR A 248 -4.61 -18.93 12.95
CA THR A 248 -4.03 -19.73 11.87
C THR A 248 -5.14 -20.24 10.96
N VAL A 249 -4.93 -20.20 9.65
CA VAL A 249 -5.87 -20.67 8.63
C VAL A 249 -5.16 -21.52 7.57
N THR A 250 -5.84 -22.51 7.02
CA THR A 250 -5.36 -23.24 5.86
C THR A 250 -6.08 -22.74 4.61
N VAL A 251 -5.29 -22.46 3.57
CA VAL A 251 -5.74 -21.89 2.30
C VAL A 251 -5.36 -22.86 1.18
N PRO A 252 -6.33 -23.38 0.41
CA PRO A 252 -5.99 -24.12 -0.80
C PRO A 252 -5.38 -23.16 -1.84
N ILE A 253 -4.27 -23.58 -2.46
CA ILE A 253 -3.68 -22.90 -3.60
C ILE A 253 -3.65 -23.89 -4.77
N SER A 254 -4.13 -23.46 -5.94
CA SER A 254 -4.18 -24.28 -7.14
C SER A 254 -3.40 -23.61 -8.26
N GLY A 255 -2.59 -24.41 -8.96
CA GLY A 255 -1.78 -23.89 -10.08
C GLY A 255 -0.50 -23.15 -9.67
N TYR A 256 -0.17 -23.12 -8.37
CA TYR A 256 1.04 -22.51 -7.82
C TYR A 256 1.81 -23.48 -6.95
N SER A 257 3.15 -23.46 -7.04
CA SER A 257 4.04 -24.24 -6.20
C SER A 257 4.49 -23.44 -4.98
N THR A 258 4.47 -24.07 -3.81
CA THR A 258 5.04 -23.49 -2.58
C THR A 258 6.56 -23.30 -2.65
N GLU A 259 7.24 -23.96 -3.58
CA GLU A 259 8.69 -23.82 -3.83
C GLU A 259 9.01 -22.48 -4.55
N ASN A 260 8.04 -21.87 -5.20
CA ASN A 260 8.20 -20.62 -5.96
C ASN A 260 7.76 -19.40 -5.13
N GLU A 261 8.05 -19.40 -3.82
CA GLU A 261 7.80 -18.24 -2.98
C GLU A 261 8.66 -17.05 -3.43
N LEU A 262 8.01 -15.95 -3.77
CA LEU A 262 8.68 -14.69 -4.12
C LEU A 262 8.99 -13.86 -2.87
N VAL A 263 8.04 -13.76 -1.96
CA VAL A 263 8.15 -13.03 -0.70
C VAL A 263 7.07 -13.46 0.27
N SER A 264 7.39 -13.47 1.57
CA SER A 264 6.40 -13.72 2.62
C SER A 264 6.66 -12.86 3.86
N ASN A 265 5.65 -12.73 4.72
CA ASN A 265 5.74 -12.18 6.08
C ASN A 265 4.86 -13.00 7.03
N GLY A 266 5.32 -13.22 8.25
CA GLY A 266 4.66 -14.06 9.24
C GLY A 266 4.95 -15.55 9.02
N SER A 267 4.17 -16.40 9.66
CA SER A 267 4.36 -17.86 9.60
C SER A 267 3.60 -18.44 8.41
N ILE A 268 4.32 -19.06 7.49
CA ILE A 268 3.77 -19.77 6.34
C ILE A 268 4.36 -21.19 6.33
N SER A 269 3.55 -22.20 6.15
CA SER A 269 3.99 -23.57 5.99
C SER A 269 3.17 -24.32 4.96
N LYS A 270 3.78 -25.34 4.35
CA LYS A 270 3.10 -26.21 3.38
C LYS A 270 2.04 -27.07 4.07
N ALA A 271 0.89 -27.21 3.43
CA ALA A 271 -0.19 -28.13 3.82
C ALA A 271 -0.49 -29.08 2.65
N ASN A 272 -1.21 -30.18 2.90
CA ASN A 272 -1.48 -31.22 1.89
C ASN A 272 -2.07 -30.68 0.58
N ASN A 273 -3.00 -29.72 0.66
CA ASN A 273 -3.67 -29.14 -0.51
C ASN A 273 -3.55 -27.60 -0.54
N GLY A 274 -2.41 -27.06 -0.08
CA GLY A 274 -2.25 -25.61 -0.03
C GLY A 274 -1.21 -25.17 0.99
N ILE A 275 -1.53 -24.09 1.70
CA ILE A 275 -0.65 -23.49 2.71
C ILE A 275 -1.39 -23.27 4.03
N THR A 276 -0.67 -23.37 5.13
CA THR A 276 -1.12 -22.91 6.45
C THR A 276 -0.49 -21.55 6.73
N MET A 277 -1.31 -20.55 7.02
CA MET A 277 -0.92 -19.18 7.27
C MET A 277 -1.19 -18.82 8.73
N GLY A 278 -0.17 -18.36 9.42
CA GLY A 278 -0.28 -17.83 10.78
C GLY A 278 -1.00 -16.48 10.83
N PRO A 279 -1.18 -15.90 12.02
CA PRO A 279 -1.81 -14.60 12.21
C PRO A 279 -1.18 -13.49 11.37
N TYR A 280 -2.01 -12.65 10.75
CA TYR A 280 -1.58 -11.44 10.01
C TYR A 280 -0.41 -11.68 9.05
N SER A 281 -0.42 -12.81 8.39
CA SER A 281 0.64 -13.23 7.47
C SER A 281 0.31 -12.96 6.01
N SER A 282 1.34 -12.87 5.18
CA SER A 282 1.25 -12.57 3.76
C SER A 282 2.24 -13.41 2.97
N VAL A 283 1.86 -13.85 1.78
CA VAL A 283 2.77 -14.55 0.88
C VAL A 283 2.43 -14.28 -0.58
N VAL A 284 3.46 -14.28 -1.42
CA VAL A 284 3.34 -14.18 -2.87
C VAL A 284 4.08 -15.37 -3.50
N TYR A 285 3.39 -16.10 -4.36
CA TYR A 285 3.96 -17.19 -5.15
C TYR A 285 4.03 -16.81 -6.63
N LYS A 286 5.11 -17.16 -7.29
CA LYS A 286 5.24 -17.07 -8.73
C LYS A 286 4.76 -18.38 -9.38
N GLN A 287 4.06 -18.27 -10.53
CA GLN A 287 3.66 -19.44 -11.32
C GLN A 287 4.84 -20.04 -12.06
#